data_7bd227f1a1dfcb84560483a59c72fea1
#
_entry.id   7bd227f1a1dfcb84560483a59c72fea1
#
_cell.length_a   1.000
_cell.length_b   1.000
_cell.length_c   1.000
_cell.angle_alpha   90.00
_cell.angle_beta   90.00
_cell.angle_gamma   90.00
#
_symmetry.space_group_name_H-M   'P 1'
#
loop_
_entity.id
_entity.type
_entity.pdbx_description
1 polymer ?
#
loop_
_entity_poly.entity_id
_entity_poly.type
_entity_poly.pdbx_seq_one_letter_code
_entity_poly.pdbx_strand_id
1 'polypeptide(L)'
;VSIYHCGMTVQSSPHLGHIRKEVVFDVLRRWLEHSGYEVTIVANVTDIDDKILAKSAATGTPWWAHAYHYENELHAAYKALGCRPPTYEPRATGHIPEMIELVKTLIDKGHAYPAPDGSGDVYFDVRAWPRYGELSGMRVDEMNPAEDSDPRGKRDPRDFALWKGHKEDEPETASWMSPWGRGRPGWHLECSAMSGKYLGETFDIHGGGIDLRFPHHENELAQSAAAGRPFARYWMHNAWVTMSGEKMSKSLGNTAQVTEVTKAYSPRAVRYFLLAPHYRSMIEFSPADEGTKGSLDEATKAIERIDSFLDRAGDLVGEQVTASQELPAAFVTAMDDDLGTPQAVAALFSQITEGNKSVSTCDVEATRHHLARVKAMLAVFGLDPQAPEWADVAGSDDRLEPV
;
A
#
# COMPACT_ATOMS: atom_id res chain seq x y z
N VAL A 1 -16.72 0.12 -7.33
CA VAL A 1 -16.02 -0.65 -6.29
C VAL A 1 -15.28 0.33 -5.39
N SER A 2 -15.47 0.20 -4.09
CA SER A 2 -14.86 1.03 -3.06
C SER A 2 -13.74 0.27 -2.34
N ILE A 3 -12.54 0.86 -2.31
CA ILE A 3 -11.34 0.24 -1.74
C ILE A 3 -10.74 1.18 -0.71
N TYR A 4 -10.48 0.68 0.49
CA TYR A 4 -9.61 1.32 1.46
C TYR A 4 -8.35 0.49 1.67
N HIS A 5 -7.20 1.07 1.56
CA HIS A 5 -5.98 0.41 2.00
C HIS A 5 -5.16 1.28 2.93
N CYS A 6 -4.63 0.68 3.99
CA CYS A 6 -3.84 1.39 4.96
C CYS A 6 -2.59 1.98 4.32
N GLY A 7 -2.43 3.28 4.50
CA GLY A 7 -1.27 4.02 4.05
C GLY A 7 -0.04 3.79 4.93
N MET A 8 0.98 4.58 4.72
CA MET A 8 2.23 4.48 5.46
C MET A 8 2.25 5.48 6.63
N THR A 9 2.81 5.08 7.76
CA THR A 9 3.30 6.03 8.77
C THR A 9 4.54 6.72 8.23
N VAL A 10 4.44 8.03 7.99
CA VAL A 10 5.50 8.83 7.34
C VAL A 10 6.58 9.23 8.34
N GLN A 11 7.25 8.23 8.87
CA GLN A 11 8.29 8.37 9.87
C GLN A 11 9.72 8.34 9.31
N SER A 12 9.87 7.98 8.03
CA SER A 12 11.17 7.75 7.36
C SER A 12 10.98 7.31 5.92
N SER A 13 12.03 7.38 5.09
CA SER A 13 12.01 7.05 3.66
C SER A 13 11.36 5.69 3.35
N PRO A 14 10.57 5.58 2.29
CA PRO A 14 9.93 4.33 1.90
C PRO A 14 10.95 3.34 1.29
N HIS A 15 10.76 2.06 1.53
CA HIS A 15 11.52 0.97 0.92
C HIS A 15 10.61 0.09 0.05
N LEU A 16 11.19 -0.80 -0.75
CA LEU A 16 10.46 -1.65 -1.70
C LEU A 16 9.29 -2.42 -1.06
N GLY A 17 9.44 -2.85 0.20
CA GLY A 17 8.36 -3.53 0.92
C GLY A 17 7.11 -2.67 1.12
N HIS A 18 7.27 -1.36 1.37
CA HIS A 18 6.14 -0.43 1.46
C HIS A 18 5.48 -0.20 0.11
N ILE A 19 6.29 -0.04 -0.95
CA ILE A 19 5.78 0.30 -2.28
C ILE A 19 5.13 -0.89 -2.98
N ARG A 20 5.51 -2.12 -2.65
CA ARG A 20 4.85 -3.32 -3.19
C ARG A 20 3.33 -3.27 -3.03
N LYS A 21 2.87 -2.89 -1.86
CA LYS A 21 1.43 -2.72 -1.57
C LYS A 21 0.79 -1.78 -2.60
N GLU A 22 1.38 -0.62 -2.83
CA GLU A 22 0.83 0.38 -3.74
C GLU A 22 0.75 -0.12 -5.17
N VAL A 23 1.82 -0.79 -5.65
CA VAL A 23 1.82 -1.42 -6.98
C VAL A 23 0.72 -2.46 -7.12
N VAL A 24 0.48 -3.28 -6.09
CA VAL A 24 -0.59 -4.30 -6.09
C VAL A 24 -1.97 -3.66 -6.18
N PHE A 25 -2.24 -2.61 -5.40
CA PHE A 25 -3.54 -1.92 -5.43
C PHE A 25 -3.74 -1.09 -6.70
N ASP A 26 -2.67 -0.54 -7.29
CA ASP A 26 -2.74 0.13 -8.59
C ASP A 26 -3.06 -0.88 -9.72
N VAL A 27 -2.48 -2.09 -9.69
CA VAL A 27 -2.83 -3.16 -10.65
C VAL A 27 -4.28 -3.61 -10.45
N LEU A 28 -4.73 -3.79 -9.21
CA LEU A 28 -6.13 -4.12 -8.90
C LEU A 28 -7.09 -3.05 -9.45
N ARG A 29 -6.77 -1.78 -9.22
CA ARG A 29 -7.56 -0.66 -9.75
C ARG A 29 -7.66 -0.72 -11.27
N ARG A 30 -6.52 -0.86 -11.97
CA ARG A 30 -6.47 -0.93 -13.43
C ARG A 30 -7.23 -2.12 -13.98
N TRP A 31 -7.17 -3.27 -13.31
CA TRP A 31 -7.94 -4.45 -13.70
C TRP A 31 -9.44 -4.25 -13.53
N LEU A 32 -9.88 -3.72 -12.41
CA LEU A 32 -11.31 -3.45 -12.17
C LEU A 32 -11.86 -2.40 -13.14
N GLU A 33 -11.11 -1.32 -13.40
CA GLU A 33 -11.51 -0.31 -14.39
C GLU A 33 -11.58 -0.90 -15.81
N HIS A 34 -10.61 -1.73 -16.21
CA HIS A 34 -10.67 -2.44 -17.48
C HIS A 34 -11.89 -3.36 -17.57
N SER A 35 -12.29 -3.97 -16.46
CA SER A 35 -13.49 -4.81 -16.35
C SER A 35 -14.80 -4.00 -16.29
N GLY A 36 -14.73 -2.68 -16.46
CA GLY A 36 -15.90 -1.79 -16.54
C GLY A 36 -16.44 -1.28 -15.20
N TYR A 37 -15.71 -1.47 -14.12
CA TYR A 37 -16.08 -0.91 -12.81
C TYR A 37 -15.59 0.52 -12.64
N GLU A 38 -16.40 1.35 -12.00
CA GLU A 38 -15.95 2.60 -11.41
C GLU A 38 -15.28 2.30 -10.07
N VAL A 39 -14.03 2.76 -9.87
CA VAL A 39 -13.21 2.42 -8.70
C VAL A 39 -12.89 3.67 -7.90
N THR A 40 -13.25 3.66 -6.62
CA THR A 40 -12.85 4.68 -5.64
C THR A 40 -11.83 4.08 -4.68
N ILE A 41 -10.61 4.62 -4.65
CA ILE A 41 -9.56 4.22 -3.70
C ILE A 41 -9.35 5.33 -2.68
N VAL A 42 -9.35 4.95 -1.41
CA VAL A 42 -8.92 5.78 -0.28
C VAL A 42 -7.70 5.15 0.36
N ALA A 43 -6.62 5.90 0.43
CA ALA A 43 -5.40 5.52 1.14
C ALA A 43 -5.04 6.63 2.11
N ASN A 44 -4.82 6.32 3.37
CA ASN A 44 -4.49 7.34 4.36
C ASN A 44 -2.99 7.63 4.43
N VAL A 45 -2.66 8.78 5.02
CA VAL A 45 -1.32 9.08 5.51
C VAL A 45 -1.39 9.19 7.04
N THR A 46 -0.67 8.33 7.75
CA THR A 46 -0.47 8.46 9.19
C THR A 46 0.64 9.47 9.43
N ASP A 47 0.24 10.72 9.63
CA ASP A 47 1.11 11.88 9.81
C ASP A 47 1.35 12.25 11.28
N ILE A 48 0.79 11.48 12.23
CA ILE A 48 1.04 11.56 13.67
C ILE A 48 1.13 10.16 14.28
N ASP A 49 2.23 9.87 14.99
CA ASP A 49 2.48 8.56 15.59
C ASP A 49 3.66 8.67 16.58
N ASP A 50 3.76 7.75 17.54
CA ASP A 50 4.87 7.70 18.51
C ASP A 50 6.24 7.69 17.83
N LYS A 51 6.37 6.96 16.71
CA LYS A 51 7.63 6.85 15.96
C LYS A 51 8.00 8.15 15.26
N ILE A 52 7.00 8.92 14.80
CA ILE A 52 7.22 10.25 14.22
C ILE A 52 7.73 11.19 15.32
N LEU A 53 7.08 11.21 16.50
CA LEU A 53 7.48 12.03 17.64
C LEU A 53 8.90 11.72 18.11
N ALA A 54 9.21 10.43 18.30
CA ALA A 54 10.53 10.01 18.74
C ALA A 54 11.63 10.40 17.76
N LYS A 55 11.41 10.23 16.44
CA LYS A 55 12.40 10.56 15.40
C LYS A 55 12.56 12.06 15.21
N SER A 56 11.48 12.81 15.24
CA SER A 56 11.52 14.26 15.16
C SER A 56 12.26 14.87 16.36
N ALA A 57 12.06 14.36 17.57
CA ALA A 57 12.80 14.75 18.74
C ALA A 57 14.30 14.44 18.62
N ALA A 58 14.65 13.26 18.09
CA ALA A 58 16.05 12.85 17.88
C ALA A 58 16.81 13.74 16.87
N THR A 59 16.09 14.32 15.90
CA THR A 59 16.68 15.20 14.88
C THR A 59 16.54 16.68 15.19
N GLY A 60 15.79 17.05 16.24
CA GLY A 60 15.44 18.42 16.57
C GLY A 60 14.51 19.10 15.56
N THR A 61 13.87 18.33 14.69
CA THR A 61 12.93 18.83 13.67
C THR A 61 11.51 18.84 14.24
N PRO A 62 10.66 19.85 13.98
CA PRO A 62 9.25 19.78 14.35
C PRO A 62 8.57 18.54 13.77
N TRP A 63 7.75 17.83 14.55
CA TRP A 63 7.13 16.56 14.16
C TRP A 63 6.34 16.65 12.84
N TRP A 64 5.61 17.73 12.64
CA TRP A 64 4.84 17.98 11.41
C TRP A 64 5.73 18.22 10.20
N ALA A 65 6.90 18.85 10.37
CA ALA A 65 7.87 19.04 9.29
C ALA A 65 8.56 17.72 8.93
N HIS A 66 8.87 16.89 9.94
CA HIS A 66 9.39 15.54 9.76
C HIS A 66 8.39 14.67 8.97
N ALA A 67 7.12 14.66 9.39
CA ALA A 67 6.06 13.90 8.71
C ALA A 67 5.88 14.37 7.25
N TYR A 68 5.82 15.69 7.03
CA TYR A 68 5.66 16.27 5.70
C TYR A 68 6.84 15.93 4.76
N HIS A 69 8.07 15.94 5.25
CA HIS A 69 9.25 15.56 4.48
C HIS A 69 9.11 14.11 3.96
N TYR A 70 8.80 13.15 4.83
CA TYR A 70 8.69 11.74 4.44
C TYR A 70 7.41 11.41 3.67
N GLU A 71 6.36 12.20 3.82
CA GLU A 71 5.19 12.13 2.96
C GLU A 71 5.53 12.51 1.51
N ASN A 72 6.31 13.58 1.31
CA ASN A 72 6.78 13.95 -0.03
C ASN A 72 7.69 12.88 -0.65
N GLU A 73 8.59 12.26 0.14
CA GLU A 73 9.39 11.13 -0.34
C GLU A 73 8.52 9.92 -0.72
N LEU A 74 7.45 9.66 0.02
CA LEU A 74 6.51 8.59 -0.27
C LEU A 74 5.80 8.82 -1.61
N HIS A 75 5.29 10.03 -1.82
CA HIS A 75 4.64 10.40 -3.09
C HIS A 75 5.62 10.35 -4.27
N ALA A 76 6.85 10.81 -4.07
CA ALA A 76 7.90 10.70 -5.08
C ALA A 76 8.20 9.24 -5.44
N ALA A 77 8.24 8.34 -4.45
CA ALA A 77 8.44 6.91 -4.68
C ALA A 77 7.26 6.26 -5.43
N TYR A 78 6.01 6.62 -5.11
CA TYR A 78 4.82 6.15 -5.83
C TYR A 78 4.84 6.62 -7.29
N LYS A 79 5.12 7.91 -7.50
CA LYS A 79 5.23 8.50 -8.84
C LYS A 79 6.36 7.85 -9.64
N ALA A 80 7.53 7.63 -9.03
CA ALA A 80 8.68 7.00 -9.69
C ALA A 80 8.36 5.61 -10.21
N LEU A 81 7.45 4.86 -9.59
CA LEU A 81 7.04 3.53 -10.05
C LEU A 81 5.72 3.55 -10.85
N GLY A 82 5.27 4.71 -11.33
CA GLY A 82 4.07 4.86 -12.16
C GLY A 82 2.78 4.44 -11.46
N CYS A 83 2.73 4.51 -10.11
CA CYS A 83 1.49 4.30 -9.36
C CYS A 83 0.60 5.53 -9.48
N ARG A 84 -0.67 5.33 -9.80
CA ARG A 84 -1.65 6.42 -9.87
C ARG A 84 -2.05 6.83 -8.45
N PRO A 85 -2.25 8.14 -8.19
CA PRO A 85 -2.68 8.58 -6.87
C PRO A 85 -4.04 7.98 -6.50
N PRO A 86 -4.34 7.76 -5.21
CA PRO A 86 -5.66 7.36 -4.76
C PRO A 86 -6.71 8.44 -5.08
N THR A 87 -8.00 8.10 -5.06
CA THR A 87 -9.08 9.08 -5.24
C THR A 87 -9.09 10.10 -4.12
N TYR A 88 -8.86 9.64 -2.89
CA TYR A 88 -8.69 10.49 -1.70
C TYR A 88 -7.54 9.98 -0.85
N GLU A 89 -6.73 10.91 -0.33
CA GLU A 89 -5.60 10.60 0.53
C GLU A 89 -5.68 11.42 1.84
N PRO A 90 -6.54 10.98 2.79
CA PRO A 90 -6.73 11.70 4.04
C PRO A 90 -5.55 11.52 4.99
N ARG A 91 -5.17 12.61 5.68
CA ARG A 91 -4.21 12.59 6.79
C ARG A 91 -4.93 12.36 8.11
N ALA A 92 -4.31 11.63 9.02
CA ALA A 92 -4.83 11.35 10.36
C ALA A 92 -5.13 12.65 11.13
N THR A 93 -4.21 13.62 11.11
CA THR A 93 -4.38 14.91 11.82
C THR A 93 -5.57 15.73 11.33
N GLY A 94 -6.03 15.52 10.10
CA GLY A 94 -7.22 16.17 9.54
C GLY A 94 -8.56 15.55 9.98
N HIS A 95 -8.53 14.47 10.79
CA HIS A 95 -9.73 13.65 11.09
C HIS A 95 -9.93 13.41 12.60
N ILE A 96 -9.35 14.23 13.44
CA ILE A 96 -9.48 14.15 14.90
C ILE A 96 -10.94 14.16 15.37
N PRO A 97 -11.85 15.03 14.84
CA PRO A 97 -13.24 15.02 15.27
C PRO A 97 -13.94 13.67 15.02
N GLU A 98 -13.74 13.06 13.86
CA GLU A 98 -14.34 11.77 13.50
C GLU A 98 -13.82 10.64 14.41
N MET A 99 -12.56 10.68 14.78
CA MET A 99 -11.95 9.74 15.72
C MET A 99 -12.53 9.88 17.12
N ILE A 100 -12.68 11.12 17.62
CA ILE A 100 -13.30 11.37 18.93
C ILE A 100 -14.75 10.86 18.95
N GLU A 101 -15.53 11.09 17.90
CA GLU A 101 -16.91 10.60 17.84
C GLU A 101 -16.98 9.06 17.76
N LEU A 102 -16.05 8.40 17.10
CA LEU A 102 -15.97 6.94 17.11
C LEU A 102 -15.66 6.40 18.50
N VAL A 103 -14.71 7.02 19.22
CA VAL A 103 -14.37 6.63 20.60
C VAL A 103 -15.56 6.81 21.53
N LYS A 104 -16.28 7.95 21.47
CA LYS A 104 -17.51 8.16 22.24
C LYS A 104 -18.53 7.05 22.00
N THR A 105 -18.78 6.72 20.73
CA THR A 105 -19.71 5.64 20.33
C THR A 105 -19.30 4.32 20.97
N LEU A 106 -18.00 3.98 20.97
CA LEU A 106 -17.49 2.75 21.58
C LEU A 106 -17.65 2.74 23.10
N ILE A 107 -17.42 3.89 23.77
CA ILE A 107 -17.65 4.03 25.23
C ILE A 107 -19.13 3.87 25.55
N ASP A 108 -20.01 4.56 24.84
CA ASP A 108 -21.46 4.52 25.06
C ASP A 108 -22.04 3.10 24.87
N LYS A 109 -21.42 2.31 23.99
CA LYS A 109 -21.78 0.91 23.75
C LYS A 109 -21.08 -0.09 24.70
N GLY A 110 -20.21 0.38 25.58
CA GLY A 110 -19.50 -0.45 26.56
C GLY A 110 -18.33 -1.26 26.01
N HIS A 111 -17.79 -0.87 24.83
CA HIS A 111 -16.63 -1.52 24.21
C HIS A 111 -15.31 -0.77 24.39
N ALA A 112 -15.37 0.40 25.01
CA ALA A 112 -14.19 1.18 25.36
C ALA A 112 -14.35 1.85 26.72
N TYR A 113 -13.23 2.23 27.34
CA TYR A 113 -13.23 2.87 28.65
C TYR A 113 -12.07 3.85 28.80
N PRO A 114 -12.27 5.00 29.48
CA PRO A 114 -11.19 5.86 29.91
C PRO A 114 -10.36 5.18 31.01
N ALA A 115 -9.04 5.36 30.98
CA ALA A 115 -8.15 4.86 32.01
C ALA A 115 -8.48 5.49 33.38
N PRO A 116 -8.53 4.70 34.47
CA PRO A 116 -8.92 5.21 35.77
C PRO A 116 -7.80 6.00 36.50
N ASP A 117 -6.60 6.05 35.93
CA ASP A 117 -5.41 6.66 36.53
C ASP A 117 -5.28 8.18 36.26
N GLY A 118 -6.21 8.74 35.49
CA GLY A 118 -6.20 10.16 35.12
C GLY A 118 -5.21 10.54 34.06
N SER A 119 -4.61 9.56 33.34
CA SER A 119 -3.69 9.79 32.23
C SER A 119 -4.36 10.45 31.03
N GLY A 120 -5.69 10.34 30.90
CA GLY A 120 -6.44 10.74 29.72
C GLY A 120 -6.43 9.71 28.60
N ASP A 121 -5.84 8.53 28.83
CA ASP A 121 -5.88 7.41 27.89
C ASP A 121 -7.29 6.82 27.77
N VAL A 122 -7.63 6.32 26.58
CA VAL A 122 -8.85 5.53 26.36
C VAL A 122 -8.48 4.24 25.65
N TYR A 123 -8.98 3.13 26.14
CA TYR A 123 -8.69 1.80 25.63
C TYR A 123 -9.92 1.12 25.05
N PHE A 124 -9.74 0.33 24.00
CA PHE A 124 -10.72 -0.65 23.56
C PHE A 124 -10.64 -1.88 24.48
N ASP A 125 -11.79 -2.32 25.00
CA ASP A 125 -11.93 -3.51 25.83
C ASP A 125 -12.07 -4.73 24.94
N VAL A 126 -10.98 -5.47 24.70
CA VAL A 126 -10.97 -6.63 23.80
C VAL A 126 -11.87 -7.76 24.30
N ARG A 127 -12.08 -7.88 25.62
CA ARG A 127 -12.96 -8.89 26.21
C ARG A 127 -14.44 -8.53 26.13
N ALA A 128 -14.76 -7.25 26.01
CA ALA A 128 -16.12 -6.78 25.78
C ALA A 128 -16.63 -7.02 24.35
N TRP A 129 -15.70 -7.40 23.41
CA TRP A 129 -16.05 -7.73 22.03
C TRP A 129 -15.85 -9.22 21.74
N PRO A 130 -16.91 -10.09 21.81
CA PRO A 130 -16.77 -11.54 21.70
C PRO A 130 -16.23 -12.05 20.36
N ARG A 131 -16.29 -11.22 19.30
CA ARG A 131 -15.80 -11.54 17.96
C ARG A 131 -14.35 -11.10 17.72
N TYR A 132 -13.65 -10.60 18.74
CA TYR A 132 -12.25 -10.19 18.59
C TYR A 132 -11.37 -11.40 18.22
N GLY A 133 -10.61 -11.25 17.14
CA GLY A 133 -9.78 -12.32 16.57
C GLY A 133 -10.42 -13.03 15.37
N GLU A 134 -11.62 -12.63 14.91
CA GLU A 134 -12.31 -13.31 13.80
C GLU A 134 -11.59 -13.15 12.46
N LEU A 135 -10.92 -12.04 12.20
CA LEU A 135 -10.16 -11.81 10.98
C LEU A 135 -8.83 -12.57 10.98
N SER A 136 -8.13 -12.55 12.11
CA SER A 136 -6.82 -13.19 12.26
C SER A 136 -6.90 -14.69 12.52
N GLY A 137 -8.02 -15.18 13.04
CA GLY A 137 -8.21 -16.54 13.53
C GLY A 137 -7.56 -16.77 14.90
N MET A 138 -7.16 -15.71 15.60
CA MET A 138 -6.48 -15.78 16.90
C MET A 138 -7.47 -15.73 18.05
N ARG A 139 -7.18 -16.48 19.12
CA ARG A 139 -7.94 -16.39 20.37
C ARG A 139 -7.33 -15.35 21.28
N VAL A 140 -8.14 -14.53 21.93
CA VAL A 140 -7.68 -13.45 22.83
C VAL A 140 -6.66 -13.96 23.86
N ASP A 141 -6.90 -15.12 24.47
CA ASP A 141 -6.02 -15.67 25.51
C ASP A 141 -4.65 -16.12 24.99
N GLU A 142 -4.49 -16.30 23.68
CA GLU A 142 -3.25 -16.68 23.01
C GLU A 142 -2.47 -15.48 22.45
N MET A 143 -3.06 -14.28 22.52
CA MET A 143 -2.44 -13.07 22.00
C MET A 143 -1.42 -12.49 23.00
N ASN A 144 -0.36 -11.91 22.48
CA ASN A 144 0.57 -11.11 23.25
C ASN A 144 -0.09 -9.80 23.73
N PRO A 145 0.43 -9.17 24.79
CA PRO A 145 0.06 -7.79 25.13
C PRO A 145 0.18 -6.85 23.92
N ALA A 146 -0.67 -5.82 23.87
CA ALA A 146 -0.61 -4.83 22.80
C ALA A 146 0.72 -4.04 22.89
N GLU A 147 1.43 -3.95 21.77
CA GLU A 147 2.78 -3.36 21.69
C GLU A 147 2.79 -1.83 21.92
N ASP A 148 1.68 -1.16 21.63
CA ASP A 148 1.57 0.30 21.61
C ASP A 148 1.24 0.92 22.98
N SER A 149 1.29 0.13 24.04
CA SER A 149 0.71 0.53 25.28
C SER A 149 1.65 0.40 26.49
N ASP A 150 1.88 1.53 27.08
CA ASP A 150 2.20 1.60 28.50
C ASP A 150 1.08 0.89 29.28
N PRO A 151 1.37 -0.06 30.19
CA PRO A 151 0.34 -0.85 30.87
C PRO A 151 -0.56 -0.04 31.82
N ARG A 152 -0.43 1.28 31.87
CA ARG A 152 -1.18 2.16 32.77
C ARG A 152 -2.69 2.07 32.53
N GLY A 153 -3.42 1.74 33.57
CA GLY A 153 -4.87 1.81 33.58
C GLY A 153 -5.62 0.82 32.73
N LYS A 154 -4.95 -0.16 32.09
CA LYS A 154 -5.59 -1.22 31.31
C LYS A 154 -6.28 -2.27 32.18
N ARG A 155 -7.45 -2.74 31.74
CA ARG A 155 -8.18 -3.87 32.35
C ARG A 155 -7.59 -5.22 31.94
N ASP A 156 -7.20 -5.35 30.67
CA ASP A 156 -6.49 -6.50 30.12
C ASP A 156 -5.23 -6.00 29.37
N PRO A 157 -4.08 -6.65 29.47
CA PRO A 157 -2.86 -6.23 28.77
C PRO A 157 -2.99 -6.24 27.25
N ARG A 158 -4.02 -6.85 26.69
CA ARG A 158 -4.31 -6.88 25.25
C ARG A 158 -5.21 -5.74 24.78
N ASP A 159 -5.79 -4.97 25.73
CA ASP A 159 -6.54 -3.77 25.40
C ASP A 159 -5.61 -2.80 24.66
N PHE A 160 -6.09 -2.20 23.57
CA PHE A 160 -5.28 -1.31 22.75
C PHE A 160 -5.78 0.14 22.85
N ALA A 161 -4.87 1.08 22.70
CA ALA A 161 -5.17 2.50 22.83
C ALA A 161 -6.02 3.01 21.66
N LEU A 162 -7.13 3.64 21.96
CA LEU A 162 -7.97 4.43 21.06
C LEU A 162 -7.57 5.91 21.09
N TRP A 163 -7.26 6.41 22.31
CA TRP A 163 -6.78 7.76 22.56
C TRP A 163 -5.63 7.69 23.54
N LYS A 164 -4.55 8.39 23.24
CA LYS A 164 -3.34 8.47 24.09
C LYS A 164 -3.28 9.86 24.69
N GLY A 165 -3.40 9.94 26.00
CA GLY A 165 -3.27 11.19 26.75
C GLY A 165 -1.90 11.82 26.54
N HIS A 166 -1.86 13.14 26.50
CA HIS A 166 -0.63 13.91 26.29
C HIS A 166 0.36 13.68 27.43
N LYS A 167 1.64 13.49 27.09
CA LYS A 167 2.75 13.33 28.05
C LYS A 167 3.56 14.62 28.12
N GLU A 168 4.14 14.90 29.30
CA GLU A 168 4.92 16.13 29.54
C GLU A 168 6.15 16.28 28.63
N ASP A 169 6.71 15.16 28.18
CA ASP A 169 7.89 15.13 27.30
C ASP A 169 7.53 15.23 25.80
N GLU A 170 6.24 15.25 25.47
CA GLU A 170 5.77 15.37 24.08
C GLU A 170 5.47 16.85 23.73
N PRO A 171 5.63 17.24 22.44
CA PRO A 171 5.24 18.58 22.01
C PRO A 171 3.74 18.82 22.20
N GLU A 172 3.37 19.94 22.83
CA GLU A 172 1.95 20.31 23.00
C GLU A 172 1.19 20.36 21.69
N THR A 173 1.89 20.76 20.62
CA THR A 173 1.33 20.82 19.25
C THR A 173 0.96 19.45 18.66
N ALA A 174 1.44 18.35 19.25
CA ALA A 174 1.11 16.97 18.86
C ALA A 174 -0.08 16.40 19.66
N SER A 175 -0.93 17.27 20.21
CA SER A 175 -2.08 16.88 21.00
C SER A 175 -3.30 17.76 20.73
N TRP A 176 -4.48 17.18 20.82
CA TRP A 176 -5.79 17.82 20.59
C TRP A 176 -6.68 17.67 21.81
N MET A 177 -7.58 18.62 22.00
CA MET A 177 -8.57 18.55 23.08
C MET A 177 -9.59 17.46 22.78
N SER A 178 -9.90 16.67 23.81
CA SER A 178 -10.93 15.64 23.77
C SER A 178 -11.74 15.66 25.07
N PRO A 179 -12.86 14.91 25.16
CA PRO A 179 -13.60 14.77 26.43
C PRO A 179 -12.80 14.12 27.56
N TRP A 180 -11.72 13.42 27.23
CA TRP A 180 -10.86 12.71 28.19
C TRP A 180 -9.60 13.49 28.55
N GLY A 181 -9.43 14.66 27.98
CA GLY A 181 -8.24 15.52 28.12
C GLY A 181 -7.50 15.69 26.80
N ARG A 182 -6.38 16.42 26.88
CA ARG A 182 -5.48 16.57 25.72
C ARG A 182 -4.81 15.24 25.39
N GLY A 183 -4.68 14.94 24.10
CA GLY A 183 -4.05 13.72 23.64
C GLY A 183 -4.07 13.60 22.12
N ARG A 184 -3.77 12.41 21.63
CA ARG A 184 -3.77 12.08 20.21
C ARG A 184 -4.42 10.71 19.95
N PRO A 185 -4.83 10.42 18.71
CA PRO A 185 -5.43 9.13 18.38
C PRO A 185 -4.42 7.97 18.55
N GLY A 186 -4.95 6.80 18.88
CA GLY A 186 -4.27 5.53 18.69
C GLY A 186 -4.23 5.15 17.22
N TRP A 187 -3.17 4.49 16.79
CA TRP A 187 -2.91 4.16 15.40
C TRP A 187 -4.05 3.41 14.67
N HIS A 188 -4.74 2.52 15.37
CA HIS A 188 -5.81 1.71 14.78
C HIS A 188 -7.12 2.48 14.56
N LEU A 189 -7.33 3.55 15.30
CA LEU A 189 -8.53 4.37 15.25
C LEU A 189 -8.62 5.19 13.95
N GLU A 190 -7.47 5.57 13.40
CA GLU A 190 -7.34 6.45 12.26
C GLU A 190 -8.07 5.87 11.03
N CYS A 191 -7.71 4.65 10.64
CA CYS A 191 -8.25 3.99 9.46
C CYS A 191 -9.75 3.67 9.62
N SER A 192 -10.20 3.27 10.82
CA SER A 192 -11.63 3.04 11.09
C SER A 192 -12.47 4.31 10.92
N ALA A 193 -11.96 5.45 11.39
CA ALA A 193 -12.65 6.73 11.26
C ALA A 193 -12.64 7.25 9.81
N MET A 194 -11.48 7.22 9.16
CA MET A 194 -11.31 7.74 7.79
C MET A 194 -12.03 6.88 6.75
N SER A 195 -11.96 5.54 6.84
CA SER A 195 -12.73 4.67 5.94
C SER A 195 -14.23 4.92 6.04
N GLY A 196 -14.75 5.04 7.26
CA GLY A 196 -16.15 5.33 7.51
C GLY A 196 -16.59 6.69 6.95
N LYS A 197 -15.73 7.70 7.01
CA LYS A 197 -16.01 9.04 6.46
C LYS A 197 -16.08 9.06 4.94
N TYR A 198 -15.13 8.42 4.26
CA TYR A 198 -14.99 8.52 2.81
C TYR A 198 -15.73 7.45 2.02
N LEU A 199 -15.90 6.25 2.59
CA LEU A 199 -16.53 5.12 1.92
C LEU A 199 -17.85 4.69 2.56
N GLY A 200 -18.22 5.27 3.70
CA GLY A 200 -19.42 4.92 4.45
C GLY A 200 -19.20 3.72 5.37
N GLU A 201 -20.29 3.26 5.97
CA GLU A 201 -20.26 2.20 7.00
C GLU A 201 -19.90 0.82 6.43
N THR A 202 -20.08 0.62 5.13
CA THR A 202 -19.76 -0.62 4.41
C THR A 202 -19.08 -0.27 3.09
N PHE A 203 -17.95 -0.89 2.81
CA PHE A 203 -17.24 -0.76 1.55
C PHE A 203 -16.74 -2.11 1.05
N ASP A 204 -16.28 -2.19 -0.20
CA ASP A 204 -16.05 -3.48 -0.83
C ASP A 204 -14.75 -4.14 -0.36
N ILE A 205 -13.60 -3.50 -0.48
CA ILE A 205 -12.30 -4.12 -0.22
C ILE A 205 -11.50 -3.30 0.79
N HIS A 206 -11.00 -3.96 1.84
CA HIS A 206 -9.98 -3.41 2.73
C HIS A 206 -8.67 -4.16 2.57
N GLY A 207 -7.55 -3.42 2.54
CA GLY A 207 -6.28 -4.08 2.33
C GLY A 207 -5.04 -3.38 2.85
N GLY A 208 -3.92 -4.10 2.71
CA GLY A 208 -2.60 -3.68 3.16
C GLY A 208 -1.60 -4.82 3.16
N GLY A 209 -0.45 -4.63 3.80
CA GLY A 209 0.52 -5.70 4.03
C GLY A 209 -0.03 -6.78 4.95
N ILE A 210 0.44 -8.02 4.79
CA ILE A 210 -0.01 -9.16 5.64
C ILE A 210 0.29 -8.94 7.13
N ASP A 211 1.30 -8.14 7.45
CA ASP A 211 1.63 -7.74 8.81
C ASP A 211 0.59 -6.82 9.46
N LEU A 212 -0.24 -6.14 8.67
CA LEU A 212 -1.35 -5.36 9.18
C LEU A 212 -2.56 -6.22 9.55
N ARG A 213 -2.67 -7.47 9.06
CA ARG A 213 -3.80 -8.34 9.38
C ARG A 213 -4.02 -8.46 10.89
N PHE A 214 -2.92 -8.55 11.64
CA PHE A 214 -2.92 -8.48 13.10
C PHE A 214 -1.69 -7.69 13.59
N PRO A 215 -1.85 -6.73 14.53
CA PRO A 215 -3.12 -6.38 15.19
C PRO A 215 -3.97 -5.33 14.43
N HIS A 216 -3.45 -4.60 13.45
CA HIS A 216 -4.04 -3.37 12.93
C HIS A 216 -5.43 -3.56 12.32
N HIS A 217 -5.59 -4.42 11.32
CA HIS A 217 -6.88 -4.66 10.66
C HIS A 217 -7.89 -5.37 11.56
N GLU A 218 -7.43 -6.28 12.44
CA GLU A 218 -8.29 -6.87 13.47
C GLU A 218 -8.87 -5.80 14.39
N ASN A 219 -8.02 -4.85 14.82
CA ASN A 219 -8.45 -3.74 15.67
C ASN A 219 -9.40 -2.79 14.95
N GLU A 220 -9.17 -2.51 13.66
CA GLU A 220 -10.09 -1.71 12.86
C GLU A 220 -11.45 -2.36 12.71
N LEU A 221 -11.47 -3.67 12.40
CA LEU A 221 -12.70 -4.44 12.31
C LEU A 221 -13.45 -4.43 13.64
N ALA A 222 -12.75 -4.68 14.75
CA ALA A 222 -13.34 -4.66 16.07
C ALA A 222 -13.95 -3.29 16.41
N GLN A 223 -13.23 -2.19 16.19
CA GLN A 223 -13.69 -0.82 16.40
C GLN A 223 -14.96 -0.52 15.60
N SER A 224 -14.93 -0.81 14.30
CA SER A 224 -16.04 -0.51 13.40
C SER A 224 -17.27 -1.37 13.72
N ALA A 225 -17.10 -2.68 13.90
CA ALA A 225 -18.19 -3.60 14.18
C ALA A 225 -18.79 -3.37 15.58
N ALA A 226 -17.97 -3.11 16.59
CA ALA A 226 -18.44 -2.76 17.94
C ALA A 226 -19.20 -1.42 17.96
N ALA A 227 -18.82 -0.47 17.11
CA ALA A 227 -19.57 0.76 16.89
C ALA A 227 -20.92 0.52 16.15
N GLY A 228 -21.16 -0.68 15.62
CA GLY A 228 -22.37 -1.05 14.89
C GLY A 228 -22.29 -0.78 13.40
N ARG A 229 -21.10 -0.62 12.86
CA ARG A 229 -20.84 -0.40 11.43
C ARG A 229 -20.38 -1.71 10.78
N PRO A 230 -21.02 -2.19 9.68
CA PRO A 230 -20.59 -3.43 9.00
C PRO A 230 -19.22 -3.20 8.46
N PHE A 231 -18.35 -2.92 8.23
CA PHE A 231 -17.02 -2.64 7.73
C PHE A 231 -16.77 -3.20 6.30
N ALA A 232 -15.56 -3.73 6.02
CA ALA A 232 -15.21 -4.24 4.70
C ALA A 232 -15.87 -5.59 4.39
N ARG A 233 -16.25 -5.80 3.13
CA ARG A 233 -16.78 -7.08 2.64
C ARG A 233 -15.67 -8.08 2.34
N TYR A 234 -14.56 -7.61 1.81
CA TYR A 234 -13.40 -8.42 1.42
C TYR A 234 -12.12 -7.85 2.01
N TRP A 235 -11.19 -8.74 2.34
CA TRP A 235 -9.87 -8.40 2.85
C TRP A 235 -8.79 -8.85 1.89
N MET A 236 -7.86 -7.97 1.57
CA MET A 236 -6.76 -8.25 0.65
C MET A 236 -5.41 -7.91 1.29
N HIS A 237 -4.57 -8.93 1.48
CA HIS A 237 -3.27 -8.76 2.10
C HIS A 237 -2.15 -9.19 1.16
N ASN A 238 -1.23 -8.27 0.84
CA ASN A 238 -0.03 -8.61 0.10
C ASN A 238 1.07 -9.12 1.02
N ALA A 239 1.80 -10.14 0.55
CA ALA A 239 2.95 -10.67 1.27
C ALA A 239 4.16 -9.71 1.21
N TRP A 240 5.19 -9.99 2.01
CA TRP A 240 6.36 -9.13 2.17
C TRP A 240 7.33 -9.19 0.99
N VAL A 241 8.17 -8.16 0.90
CA VAL A 241 9.48 -8.22 0.25
C VAL A 241 10.49 -8.54 1.35
N THR A 242 11.26 -9.60 1.14
CA THR A 242 12.31 -10.07 2.05
C THR A 242 13.69 -9.73 1.50
N MET A 243 14.68 -9.65 2.35
CA MET A 243 16.09 -9.55 2.01
C MET A 243 16.87 -10.49 2.94
N SER A 244 17.66 -11.37 2.37
CA SER A 244 18.38 -12.42 3.12
C SER A 244 17.44 -13.33 3.94
N GLY A 245 16.25 -13.62 3.39
CA GLY A 245 15.24 -14.46 4.02
C GLY A 245 14.41 -13.78 5.11
N GLU A 246 14.72 -12.51 5.45
CA GLU A 246 14.02 -11.76 6.49
C GLU A 246 13.18 -10.64 5.89
N LYS A 247 12.07 -10.27 6.55
CA LYS A 247 11.26 -9.11 6.18
C LYS A 247 12.15 -7.87 6.15
N MET A 248 12.03 -7.05 5.09
CA MET A 248 12.67 -5.74 5.07
C MET A 248 12.19 -4.90 6.24
N SER A 249 13.10 -4.49 7.10
CA SER A 249 12.82 -3.58 8.19
C SER A 249 14.02 -2.69 8.50
N LYS A 250 13.74 -1.45 8.92
CA LYS A 250 14.81 -0.49 9.26
C LYS A 250 15.57 -0.88 10.53
N SER A 251 14.92 -1.55 11.45
CA SER A 251 15.56 -2.05 12.68
C SER A 251 16.62 -3.11 12.40
N LEU A 252 16.48 -3.85 11.32
CA LEU A 252 17.45 -4.87 10.86
C LEU A 252 18.50 -4.27 9.90
N GLY A 253 18.32 -3.04 9.43
CA GLY A 253 19.23 -2.41 8.46
C GLY A 253 19.20 -3.06 7.06
N ASN A 254 18.22 -3.93 6.77
CA ASN A 254 18.07 -4.69 5.53
C ASN A 254 17.03 -4.06 4.60
N THR A 255 17.11 -2.77 4.30
CA THR A 255 16.13 -2.07 3.47
C THR A 255 16.72 -1.62 2.14
N ALA A 256 15.94 -1.80 1.06
CA ALA A 256 16.22 -1.24 -0.26
C ALA A 256 15.30 -0.02 -0.47
N GLN A 257 15.88 1.19 -0.35
CA GLN A 257 15.12 2.43 -0.58
C GLN A 257 14.81 2.59 -2.07
N VAL A 258 13.59 3.01 -2.39
CA VAL A 258 13.15 3.15 -3.79
C VAL A 258 14.03 4.13 -4.55
N THR A 259 14.37 5.27 -3.94
CA THR A 259 15.23 6.29 -4.54
C THR A 259 16.63 5.78 -4.91
N GLU A 260 17.20 4.87 -4.12
CA GLU A 260 18.50 4.27 -4.43
C GLU A 260 18.39 3.19 -5.51
N VAL A 261 17.35 2.37 -5.44
CA VAL A 261 17.13 1.30 -6.41
C VAL A 261 16.84 1.86 -7.80
N THR A 262 16.06 2.94 -7.90
CA THR A 262 15.72 3.57 -9.19
C THR A 262 16.86 4.37 -9.82
N LYS A 263 17.96 4.66 -9.10
CA LYS A 263 19.20 5.17 -9.69
C LYS A 263 19.96 4.10 -10.49
N ALA A 264 19.85 2.84 -10.06
CA ALA A 264 20.59 1.73 -10.68
C ALA A 264 19.75 0.95 -11.70
N TYR A 265 18.43 0.93 -11.55
CA TYR A 265 17.51 0.14 -12.36
C TYR A 265 16.37 0.98 -12.90
N SER A 266 15.90 0.65 -14.10
CA SER A 266 14.71 1.28 -14.68
C SER A 266 13.51 1.15 -13.73
N PRO A 267 12.78 2.24 -13.45
CA PRO A 267 11.57 2.20 -12.62
C PRO A 267 10.53 1.17 -13.11
N ARG A 268 10.40 0.96 -14.42
CA ARG A 268 9.53 -0.08 -14.99
C ARG A 268 10.01 -1.49 -14.65
N ALA A 269 11.31 -1.72 -14.58
CA ALA A 269 11.86 -3.01 -14.13
C ALA A 269 11.60 -3.25 -12.65
N VAL A 270 11.72 -2.22 -11.81
CA VAL A 270 11.38 -2.30 -10.38
C VAL A 270 9.89 -2.60 -10.20
N ARG A 271 9.02 -1.89 -10.93
CA ARG A 271 7.56 -2.17 -10.91
C ARG A 271 7.25 -3.60 -11.37
N TYR A 272 7.86 -4.06 -12.46
CA TYR A 272 7.71 -5.43 -12.94
C TYR A 272 8.13 -6.46 -11.89
N PHE A 273 9.25 -6.26 -11.24
CA PHE A 273 9.73 -7.13 -10.15
C PHE A 273 8.70 -7.25 -9.01
N LEU A 274 8.05 -6.15 -8.63
CA LEU A 274 7.08 -6.12 -7.53
C LEU A 274 5.72 -6.74 -7.89
N LEU A 275 5.30 -6.69 -9.17
CA LEU A 275 3.99 -7.16 -9.61
C LEU A 275 4.00 -8.57 -10.20
N ALA A 276 5.12 -9.02 -10.82
CA ALA A 276 5.15 -10.29 -11.54
C ALA A 276 4.91 -11.53 -10.65
N PRO A 277 5.43 -11.61 -9.42
CA PRO A 277 5.01 -12.63 -8.47
C PRO A 277 3.60 -12.35 -7.94
N HIS A 278 2.85 -13.41 -7.65
CA HIS A 278 1.52 -13.26 -7.05
C HIS A 278 1.57 -12.44 -5.76
N TYR A 279 0.59 -11.56 -5.52
CA TYR A 279 0.62 -10.65 -4.37
C TYR A 279 0.64 -11.37 -3.01
N ARG A 280 0.12 -12.60 -2.92
CA ARG A 280 0.17 -13.45 -1.70
C ARG A 280 1.52 -14.14 -1.49
N SER A 281 2.42 -14.13 -2.48
CA SER A 281 3.74 -14.74 -2.38
C SER A 281 4.78 -13.75 -1.89
N MET A 282 5.67 -14.17 -1.00
CA MET A 282 6.84 -13.39 -0.62
C MET A 282 7.77 -13.21 -1.82
N ILE A 283 8.45 -12.07 -1.89
CA ILE A 283 9.47 -11.78 -2.91
C ILE A 283 10.80 -11.60 -2.19
N GLU A 284 11.81 -12.37 -2.60
CA GLU A 284 13.17 -12.16 -2.12
C GLU A 284 13.87 -11.11 -3.00
N PHE A 285 14.33 -10.04 -2.39
CA PHE A 285 15.17 -9.04 -3.01
C PHE A 285 16.62 -9.30 -2.67
N SER A 286 17.42 -9.54 -3.70
CA SER A 286 18.88 -9.67 -3.59
C SER A 286 19.51 -8.55 -4.41
N PRO A 287 20.29 -7.65 -3.81
CA PRO A 287 21.05 -6.66 -4.57
C PRO A 287 22.06 -7.35 -5.49
N ALA A 288 22.42 -6.72 -6.60
CA ALA A 288 23.56 -7.18 -7.40
C ALA A 288 24.85 -6.96 -6.61
N ASP A 289 25.73 -7.94 -6.62
CA ASP A 289 27.08 -7.88 -6.02
C ASP A 289 28.12 -8.27 -7.05
N GLU A 290 29.44 -7.98 -6.81
CA GLU A 290 30.50 -8.31 -7.76
C GLU A 290 30.45 -9.80 -8.14
N GLY A 291 30.05 -10.06 -9.41
CA GLY A 291 29.97 -11.40 -9.98
C GLY A 291 28.65 -12.16 -9.75
N THR A 292 27.68 -11.60 -9.01
CA THR A 292 26.35 -12.20 -8.82
C THR A 292 25.24 -11.28 -9.39
N LYS A 293 24.25 -11.92 -10.05
CA LYS A 293 23.07 -11.20 -10.56
C LYS A 293 22.12 -10.89 -9.42
N GLY A 294 21.63 -9.66 -9.40
CA GLY A 294 20.57 -9.25 -8.49
C GLY A 294 19.18 -9.66 -8.98
N SER A 295 18.21 -9.63 -8.10
CA SER A 295 16.80 -9.94 -8.43
C SER A 295 16.22 -9.03 -9.54
N LEU A 296 16.71 -7.81 -9.68
CA LEU A 296 16.24 -6.85 -10.68
C LEU A 296 16.84 -7.06 -12.08
N ASP A 297 17.91 -7.85 -12.22
CA ASP A 297 18.51 -8.13 -13.54
C ASP A 297 17.58 -8.94 -14.44
N GLU A 298 16.81 -9.88 -13.86
CA GLU A 298 15.81 -10.64 -14.61
C GLU A 298 14.63 -9.76 -14.99
N ALA A 299 14.18 -8.89 -14.09
CA ALA A 299 13.12 -7.92 -14.37
C ALA A 299 13.55 -6.93 -15.47
N THR A 300 14.80 -6.47 -15.45
CA THR A 300 15.36 -5.61 -16.49
C THR A 300 15.32 -6.28 -17.86
N LYS A 301 15.76 -7.54 -17.96
CA LYS A 301 15.68 -8.31 -19.20
C LYS A 301 14.25 -8.55 -19.69
N ALA A 302 13.31 -8.73 -18.77
CA ALA A 302 11.90 -8.86 -19.12
C ALA A 302 11.38 -7.57 -19.77
N ILE A 303 11.69 -6.41 -19.21
CA ILE A 303 11.33 -5.10 -19.78
C ILE A 303 12.02 -4.87 -21.12
N GLU A 304 13.33 -5.16 -21.25
CA GLU A 304 14.06 -5.06 -22.52
C GLU A 304 13.41 -5.91 -23.64
N ARG A 305 12.94 -7.13 -23.32
CA ARG A 305 12.23 -7.98 -24.27
C ARG A 305 10.88 -7.39 -24.69
N ILE A 306 10.16 -6.78 -23.74
CA ILE A 306 8.90 -6.09 -24.02
C ILE A 306 9.18 -4.91 -24.96
N ASP A 307 10.12 -4.05 -24.63
CA ASP A 307 10.47 -2.84 -25.38
C ASP A 307 10.96 -3.21 -26.79
N SER A 308 11.85 -4.19 -26.91
CA SER A 308 12.32 -4.69 -28.22
C SER A 308 11.18 -5.20 -29.11
N PHE A 309 10.12 -5.78 -28.54
CA PHE A 309 8.94 -6.15 -29.34
C PHE A 309 8.13 -4.93 -29.75
N LEU A 310 7.88 -3.98 -28.81
CA LEU A 310 7.12 -2.76 -29.08
C LEU A 310 7.77 -1.95 -30.21
N ASP A 311 9.09 -1.78 -30.18
CA ASP A 311 9.85 -1.05 -31.21
C ASP A 311 9.75 -1.74 -32.57
N ARG A 312 10.10 -3.03 -32.67
CA ARG A 312 10.07 -3.76 -33.94
C ARG A 312 8.66 -3.89 -34.55
N ALA A 313 7.66 -4.11 -33.70
CA ALA A 313 6.29 -4.18 -34.14
C ALA A 313 5.77 -2.79 -34.59
N GLY A 314 6.13 -1.74 -33.85
CA GLY A 314 5.81 -0.35 -34.19
C GLY A 314 6.43 0.06 -35.56
N ASP A 315 7.72 -0.24 -35.75
CA ASP A 315 8.43 0.04 -36.99
C ASP A 315 7.77 -0.67 -38.22
N LEU A 316 7.40 -1.95 -38.05
CA LEU A 316 6.76 -2.70 -39.13
C LEU A 316 5.35 -2.17 -39.44
N VAL A 317 4.57 -1.82 -38.45
CA VAL A 317 3.20 -1.31 -38.62
C VAL A 317 3.21 0.11 -39.18
N GLY A 318 4.21 0.94 -38.81
CA GLY A 318 4.46 2.28 -39.34
C GLY A 318 3.44 3.34 -38.94
N GLU A 319 2.50 3.02 -38.05
CA GLU A 319 1.52 3.97 -37.51
C GLU A 319 1.24 3.70 -36.03
N GLN A 320 0.64 4.65 -35.35
CA GLN A 320 0.30 4.50 -33.92
C GLN A 320 -0.83 3.48 -33.74
N VAL A 321 -0.56 2.43 -32.98
CA VAL A 321 -1.53 1.39 -32.64
C VAL A 321 -2.14 1.67 -31.28
N THR A 322 -3.47 1.77 -31.23
CA THR A 322 -4.23 1.89 -29.99
C THR A 322 -4.30 0.53 -29.27
N ALA A 323 -4.27 0.55 -27.93
CA ALA A 323 -4.49 -0.65 -27.13
C ALA A 323 -5.85 -1.30 -27.44
N SER A 324 -5.86 -2.63 -27.51
CA SER A 324 -7.09 -3.40 -27.78
C SER A 324 -8.07 -3.25 -26.61
N GLN A 325 -9.36 -3.22 -26.93
CA GLN A 325 -10.40 -3.36 -25.90
C GLN A 325 -10.56 -4.83 -25.43
N GLU A 326 -10.16 -5.78 -26.27
CA GLU A 326 -10.24 -7.20 -25.96
C GLU A 326 -8.85 -7.74 -25.55
N LEU A 327 -8.79 -8.30 -24.36
CA LEU A 327 -7.62 -9.00 -23.84
C LEU A 327 -7.66 -10.49 -24.21
N PRO A 328 -6.49 -11.16 -24.31
CA PRO A 328 -6.45 -12.62 -24.48
C PRO A 328 -7.17 -13.34 -23.34
N ALA A 329 -7.96 -14.36 -23.66
CA ALA A 329 -8.74 -15.11 -22.65
C ALA A 329 -7.86 -15.66 -21.50
N ALA A 330 -6.65 -16.11 -21.81
CA ALA A 330 -5.70 -16.58 -20.80
C ALA A 330 -5.30 -15.48 -19.81
N PHE A 331 -5.17 -14.22 -20.27
CA PHE A 331 -4.87 -13.08 -19.41
C PHE A 331 -6.07 -12.75 -18.52
N VAL A 332 -7.26 -12.68 -19.10
CA VAL A 332 -8.52 -12.43 -18.38
C VAL A 332 -8.73 -13.48 -17.28
N THR A 333 -8.66 -14.76 -17.65
CA THR A 333 -8.80 -15.87 -16.69
C THR A 333 -7.80 -15.77 -15.54
N ALA A 334 -6.55 -15.41 -15.83
CA ALA A 334 -5.52 -15.26 -14.80
C ALA A 334 -5.81 -14.07 -13.86
N MET A 335 -6.22 -12.93 -14.41
CA MET A 335 -6.50 -11.73 -13.59
C MET A 335 -7.78 -11.88 -12.79
N ASP A 336 -8.78 -12.61 -13.29
CA ASP A 336 -10.03 -12.92 -12.56
C ASP A 336 -9.81 -13.95 -11.45
N ASP A 337 -8.77 -14.77 -11.55
CA ASP A 337 -8.41 -15.73 -10.51
C ASP A 337 -7.44 -15.10 -9.49
N ASP A 338 -8.00 -14.30 -8.59
CA ASP A 338 -7.29 -13.67 -7.46
C ASP A 338 -6.05 -12.85 -7.88
N LEU A 339 -6.15 -12.10 -8.98
CA LEU A 339 -5.03 -11.36 -9.56
C LEU A 339 -3.80 -12.25 -9.83
N GLY A 340 -4.00 -13.35 -10.54
CA GLY A 340 -2.96 -14.30 -10.93
C GLY A 340 -1.89 -13.70 -11.84
N THR A 341 -1.17 -12.70 -11.35
CA THR A 341 -0.15 -11.97 -12.12
C THR A 341 0.93 -12.85 -12.73
N PRO A 342 1.40 -13.95 -12.11
CA PRO A 342 2.37 -14.83 -12.79
C PRO A 342 1.83 -15.44 -14.09
N GLN A 343 0.57 -15.91 -14.09
CA GLN A 343 -0.08 -16.49 -15.26
C GLN A 343 -0.43 -15.40 -16.28
N ALA A 344 -0.82 -14.22 -15.84
CA ALA A 344 -1.07 -13.07 -16.69
C ALA A 344 0.22 -12.57 -17.39
N VAL A 345 1.35 -12.57 -16.69
CA VAL A 345 2.69 -12.30 -17.27
C VAL A 345 3.06 -13.37 -18.30
N ALA A 346 2.77 -14.65 -18.03
CA ALA A 346 2.99 -15.70 -19.01
C ALA A 346 2.15 -15.49 -20.30
N ALA A 347 0.89 -15.06 -20.16
CA ALA A 347 0.03 -14.71 -21.29
C ALA A 347 0.59 -13.51 -22.09
N LEU A 348 1.13 -12.49 -21.42
CA LEU A 348 1.81 -11.35 -22.06
C LEU A 348 2.99 -11.83 -22.93
N PHE A 349 3.90 -12.65 -22.36
CA PHE A 349 5.05 -13.15 -23.11
C PHE A 349 4.68 -14.14 -24.22
N SER A 350 3.56 -14.87 -24.09
CA SER A 350 3.00 -15.67 -25.17
C SER A 350 2.57 -14.78 -26.35
N GLN A 351 1.86 -13.67 -26.08
CA GLN A 351 1.48 -12.71 -27.12
C GLN A 351 2.69 -12.06 -27.79
N ILE A 352 3.72 -11.69 -27.03
CA ILE A 352 4.98 -11.18 -27.58
C ILE A 352 5.65 -12.22 -28.48
N THR A 353 5.62 -13.49 -28.11
CA THR A 353 6.21 -14.57 -28.92
C THR A 353 5.48 -14.74 -30.26
N GLU A 354 4.15 -14.76 -30.26
CA GLU A 354 3.35 -14.82 -31.48
C GLU A 354 3.52 -13.54 -32.32
N GLY A 355 3.53 -12.38 -31.69
CA GLY A 355 3.81 -11.12 -32.38
C GLY A 355 5.19 -11.08 -33.04
N ASN A 356 6.22 -11.63 -32.38
CA ASN A 356 7.55 -11.74 -32.99
C ASN A 356 7.58 -12.66 -34.24
N LYS A 357 6.75 -13.70 -34.28
CA LYS A 357 6.59 -14.53 -35.50
C LYS A 357 5.97 -13.72 -36.64
N SER A 358 4.92 -12.94 -36.37
CA SER A 358 4.30 -12.08 -37.39
C SER A 358 5.26 -10.99 -37.90
N VAL A 359 6.06 -10.39 -36.99
CA VAL A 359 7.14 -9.45 -37.37
C VAL A 359 8.14 -10.12 -38.30
N SER A 360 8.58 -11.35 -37.98
CA SER A 360 9.57 -12.08 -38.81
C SER A 360 9.07 -12.48 -40.21
N THR A 361 7.76 -12.63 -40.37
CA THR A 361 7.11 -12.91 -41.66
C THR A 361 6.61 -11.66 -42.37
N CYS A 362 6.86 -10.46 -41.82
CA CYS A 362 6.37 -9.17 -42.31
C CYS A 362 4.84 -9.12 -42.45
N ASP A 363 4.10 -9.86 -41.64
CA ASP A 363 2.64 -9.82 -41.60
C ASP A 363 2.18 -8.61 -40.75
N VAL A 364 1.94 -7.49 -41.42
CA VAL A 364 1.58 -6.21 -40.83
C VAL A 364 0.27 -6.30 -40.02
N GLU A 365 -0.74 -7.01 -40.57
CA GLU A 365 -2.08 -7.11 -39.96
C GLU A 365 -2.01 -7.92 -38.63
N ALA A 366 -1.40 -9.10 -38.70
CA ALA A 366 -1.19 -9.93 -37.51
C ALA A 366 -0.31 -9.21 -36.48
N THR A 367 0.74 -8.49 -36.93
CA THR A 367 1.61 -7.72 -36.04
C THR A 367 0.84 -6.61 -35.30
N ARG A 368 0.01 -5.86 -36.04
CA ARG A 368 -0.89 -4.83 -35.47
C ARG A 368 -1.79 -5.42 -34.39
N HIS A 369 -2.39 -6.55 -34.65
CA HIS A 369 -3.28 -7.24 -33.71
C HIS A 369 -2.56 -7.65 -32.44
N HIS A 370 -1.36 -8.27 -32.54
CA HIS A 370 -0.58 -8.65 -31.38
C HIS A 370 -0.07 -7.43 -30.61
N LEU A 371 0.38 -6.39 -31.30
CA LEU A 371 0.85 -5.14 -30.68
C LEU A 371 -0.28 -4.47 -29.85
N ALA A 372 -1.49 -4.38 -30.40
CA ALA A 372 -2.64 -3.81 -29.70
C ALA A 372 -2.97 -4.58 -28.41
N ARG A 373 -2.92 -5.92 -28.44
CA ARG A 373 -3.16 -6.76 -27.26
C ARG A 373 -2.05 -6.65 -26.22
N VAL A 374 -0.78 -6.60 -26.64
CA VAL A 374 0.35 -6.39 -25.73
C VAL A 374 0.24 -5.04 -25.04
N LYS A 375 -0.07 -3.96 -25.75
CA LYS A 375 -0.30 -2.64 -25.16
C LYS A 375 -1.44 -2.65 -24.15
N ALA A 376 -2.54 -3.35 -24.41
CA ALA A 376 -3.66 -3.47 -23.47
C ALA A 376 -3.26 -4.19 -22.18
N MET A 377 -2.51 -5.29 -22.27
CA MET A 377 -2.00 -5.99 -21.09
C MET A 377 -1.00 -5.14 -20.29
N LEU A 378 -0.11 -4.41 -20.98
CA LEU A 378 0.83 -3.49 -20.35
C LEU A 378 0.12 -2.33 -19.64
N ALA A 379 -1.00 -1.83 -20.19
CA ALA A 379 -1.80 -0.80 -19.53
C ALA A 379 -2.40 -1.30 -18.21
N VAL A 380 -2.89 -2.55 -18.13
CA VAL A 380 -3.37 -3.18 -16.90
C VAL A 380 -2.24 -3.32 -15.87
N PHE A 381 -1.05 -3.70 -16.30
CA PHE A 381 0.11 -3.78 -15.40
C PHE A 381 0.73 -2.42 -15.05
N GLY A 382 0.32 -1.33 -15.73
CA GLY A 382 0.96 -0.02 -15.61
C GLY A 382 2.39 -0.02 -16.13
N LEU A 383 2.68 -0.82 -17.16
CA LEU A 383 4.01 -0.98 -17.77
C LEU A 383 4.09 -0.42 -19.20
N ASP A 384 3.03 0.19 -19.73
CA ASP A 384 3.07 0.83 -21.06
C ASP A 384 4.01 2.06 -21.00
N PRO A 385 5.14 2.06 -21.75
CA PRO A 385 6.09 3.17 -21.71
C PRO A 385 5.51 4.50 -22.21
N GLN A 386 4.41 4.45 -22.95
CA GLN A 386 3.72 5.63 -23.49
C GLN A 386 2.63 6.17 -22.55
N ALA A 387 2.37 5.51 -21.41
CA ALA A 387 1.39 5.97 -20.44
C ALA A 387 1.83 7.29 -19.81
N PRO A 388 0.87 8.20 -19.49
CA PRO A 388 1.18 9.51 -18.90
C PRO A 388 2.00 9.42 -17.60
N GLU A 389 1.81 8.36 -16.83
CA GLU A 389 2.52 8.12 -15.57
C GLU A 389 4.04 8.02 -15.73
N TRP A 390 4.53 7.70 -16.93
CA TRP A 390 5.96 7.60 -17.25
C TRP A 390 6.54 8.84 -17.91
N ALA A 391 5.71 9.76 -18.41
CA ALA A 391 6.17 10.96 -19.11
C ALA A 391 7.04 11.88 -18.24
N ASP A 392 6.68 12.02 -16.95
CA ASP A 392 7.41 12.86 -16.01
C ASP A 392 8.65 12.17 -15.40
N VAL A 393 8.73 10.85 -15.48
CA VAL A 393 9.87 10.07 -14.94
C VAL A 393 11.09 10.21 -15.85
N ALA A 394 10.87 10.36 -17.15
CA ALA A 394 11.95 10.56 -18.15
C ALA A 394 12.63 11.94 -18.08
N GLY A 395 11.97 12.92 -17.44
CA GLY A 395 12.48 14.30 -17.33
C GLY A 395 13.09 14.68 -15.97
N SER A 396 13.18 13.75 -15.01
CA SER A 396 13.54 14.07 -13.61
C SER A 396 15.02 13.87 -13.26
N ASP A 397 15.93 14.00 -14.22
CA ASP A 397 17.37 13.88 -13.96
C ASP A 397 17.96 15.02 -13.10
N ASP A 398 17.15 16.04 -12.73
CA ASP A 398 17.68 17.28 -12.13
C ASP A 398 16.98 17.77 -10.84
N ARG A 399 16.08 17.02 -10.18
CA ARG A 399 15.26 17.60 -9.08
C ARG A 399 15.15 16.81 -7.77
N LEU A 400 16.07 15.96 -7.46
CA LEU A 400 16.19 15.36 -6.12
C LEU A 400 17.50 15.84 -5.43
N GLU A 401 17.78 17.14 -5.44
CA GLU A 401 18.71 17.70 -4.46
C GLU A 401 17.96 17.88 -3.12
N PRO A 402 18.54 17.41 -2.02
CA PRO A 402 17.94 17.61 -0.70
C PRO A 402 17.98 19.10 -0.34
N VAL A 403 16.81 19.65 0.03
CA VAL A 403 16.66 20.98 0.64
C VAL A 403 17.03 20.90 2.12
#